data_881588b166f177ba8cc7111100427063
#
_entry.id   881588b166f177ba8cc7111100427063
#
_cell.length_a   1.000
_cell.length_b   1.000
_cell.length_c   1.000
_cell.angle_alpha   90.00
_cell.angle_beta   90.00
_cell.angle_gamma   90.00
#
_symmetry.space_group_name_H-M   'P 1'
#
loop_
_entity.id
_entity.type
_entity.pdbx_description
1 polymer ?
#
loop_
_entity_poly.entity_id
_entity_poly.type
_entity_poly.pdbx_seq_one_letter_code
_entity_poly.pdbx_strand_id
1 'polypeptide(L)'
;MEEKGNYTPIFNTAFTDKNEFPFTDGWLMNADENLKCLDLPKAKAITLNKVSDSELQKQQFVQSFNADIETMEGAALHYVCLQEHIPFLQIRSISNHVGERDKTKWKIKEAIENLNKELQILINDLTN
;
A
#
# COMPACT_ATOMS: atom_id res chain seq x y z
N MET A 1 0.45 -17.04 26.15
CA MET A 1 1.09 -17.55 24.92
C MET A 1 0.72 -16.56 23.81
N GLU A 2 1.62 -15.66 23.46
CA GLU A 2 1.39 -14.78 22.30
C GLU A 2 1.51 -15.64 21.06
N GLU A 3 0.42 -15.78 20.32
CA GLU A 3 0.46 -16.39 18.99
C GLU A 3 1.37 -15.54 18.11
N LYS A 4 2.51 -16.09 17.73
CA LYS A 4 3.34 -15.50 16.67
C LYS A 4 2.45 -15.43 15.44
N GLY A 5 2.03 -14.22 15.06
CA GLY A 5 1.26 -13.99 13.86
C GLY A 5 2.08 -14.40 12.63
N ASN A 6 1.96 -15.65 12.24
CA ASN A 6 2.62 -16.15 11.05
C ASN A 6 1.92 -15.57 9.82
N TYR A 7 2.63 -14.83 9.00
CA TYR A 7 2.19 -14.50 7.65
C TYR A 7 2.85 -15.47 6.66
N THR A 8 2.13 -15.77 5.58
CA THR A 8 2.67 -16.55 4.47
C THR A 8 2.67 -15.67 3.24
N PRO A 9 3.86 -15.30 2.71
CA PRO A 9 3.94 -14.57 1.45
C PRO A 9 3.26 -15.36 0.33
N ILE A 10 2.59 -14.67 -0.58
CA ILE A 10 1.91 -15.28 -1.74
C ILE A 10 2.86 -16.17 -2.55
N PHE A 11 4.13 -15.82 -2.63
CA PHE A 11 5.15 -16.58 -3.36
C PHE A 11 5.50 -17.92 -2.70
N ASN A 12 5.20 -18.09 -1.42
CA ASN A 12 5.41 -19.36 -0.69
C ASN A 12 4.24 -20.32 -0.84
N THR A 13 3.17 -19.92 -1.52
CA THR A 13 1.97 -20.74 -1.75
C THR A 13 1.99 -21.48 -3.10
N ALA A 14 3.06 -21.37 -3.87
CA ALA A 14 3.17 -21.85 -5.25
C ALA A 14 2.10 -21.25 -6.21
N PHE A 15 1.48 -20.13 -5.82
CA PHE A 15 0.50 -19.44 -6.65
C PHE A 15 1.18 -18.67 -7.79
N THR A 16 2.32 -18.05 -7.52
CA THR A 16 3.10 -17.26 -8.48
C THR A 16 4.56 -17.18 -8.05
N ASP A 17 5.47 -16.91 -8.98
CA ASP A 17 6.87 -16.61 -8.70
C ASP A 17 7.06 -15.10 -8.49
N LYS A 18 8.01 -14.73 -7.63
CA LYS A 18 8.32 -13.33 -7.32
C LYS A 18 8.86 -12.51 -8.50
N ASN A 19 9.29 -13.17 -9.57
CA ASN A 19 9.74 -12.56 -10.82
C ASN A 19 8.83 -12.89 -12.01
N GLU A 20 7.70 -13.56 -11.77
CA GLU A 20 6.68 -13.74 -12.79
C GLU A 20 5.92 -12.43 -12.99
N PHE A 21 5.83 -11.97 -14.25
CA PHE A 21 5.11 -10.73 -14.55
C PHE A 21 3.69 -10.74 -13.95
N PRO A 22 3.25 -9.68 -13.30
CA PRO A 22 3.82 -8.33 -13.25
C PRO A 22 4.75 -8.04 -12.05
N PHE A 23 5.24 -9.06 -11.35
CA PHE A 23 6.14 -8.89 -10.22
C PHE A 23 7.58 -8.64 -10.65
N THR A 24 8.27 -7.82 -9.88
CA THR A 24 9.72 -7.62 -9.96
C THR A 24 10.28 -7.82 -8.56
N ASP A 25 10.99 -8.93 -8.34
CA ASP A 25 11.51 -9.34 -7.02
C ASP A 25 10.45 -9.24 -5.90
N GLY A 26 9.23 -9.69 -6.20
CA GLY A 26 8.09 -9.69 -5.27
C GLY A 26 7.34 -8.36 -5.14
N TRP A 27 7.72 -7.33 -5.89
CA TRP A 27 7.08 -6.03 -5.89
C TRP A 27 6.24 -5.80 -7.14
N LEU A 28 5.10 -5.14 -6.97
CA LEU A 28 4.31 -4.58 -8.05
C LEU A 28 4.70 -3.11 -8.21
N MET A 29 5.55 -2.85 -9.19
CA MET A 29 6.17 -1.54 -9.38
C MET A 29 5.34 -0.68 -10.34
N ASN A 30 4.86 0.47 -9.88
CA ASN A 30 4.33 1.48 -10.79
C ASN A 30 5.48 2.41 -11.22
N ALA A 31 5.96 2.20 -12.43
CA ALA A 31 7.11 2.92 -13.00
C ALA A 31 6.68 4.04 -13.97
N ASP A 32 5.42 4.48 -13.94
CA ASP A 32 4.94 5.53 -14.82
C ASP A 32 5.73 6.84 -14.61
N GLU A 33 6.36 7.32 -15.69
CA GLU A 33 7.14 8.55 -15.69
C GLU A 33 6.30 9.79 -15.34
N ASN A 34 5.00 9.77 -15.65
CA ASN A 34 4.08 10.86 -15.34
C ASN A 34 3.87 11.05 -13.83
N LEU A 35 4.16 10.02 -13.03
CA LEU A 35 4.08 10.13 -11.57
C LEU A 35 5.25 10.92 -10.96
N LYS A 36 6.30 11.20 -11.73
CA LYS A 36 7.45 11.98 -11.24
C LYS A 36 7.13 13.46 -11.02
N CYS A 37 6.07 13.96 -11.66
CA CYS A 37 5.64 15.37 -11.50
C CYS A 37 4.77 15.59 -10.27
N LEU A 38 4.35 14.54 -9.57
CA LEU A 38 3.55 14.66 -8.36
C LEU A 38 4.44 15.01 -7.16
N ASP A 39 4.13 16.12 -6.51
CA ASP A 39 4.79 16.55 -5.26
C ASP A 39 4.20 15.83 -4.04
N LEU A 40 4.13 14.51 -4.12
CA LEU A 40 3.67 13.65 -3.03
C LEU A 40 4.76 12.64 -2.67
N PRO A 41 4.93 12.32 -1.38
CA PRO A 41 5.89 11.31 -0.96
C PRO A 41 5.49 9.93 -1.52
N LYS A 42 6.48 9.20 -2.01
CA LYS A 42 6.31 7.82 -2.43
C LYS A 42 6.40 6.89 -1.23
N ALA A 43 5.56 5.87 -1.19
CA ALA A 43 5.53 4.89 -0.10
C ALA A 43 5.58 3.46 -0.63
N LYS A 44 6.25 2.59 0.12
CA LYS A 44 6.21 1.13 -0.08
C LYS A 44 5.05 0.56 0.72
N ALA A 45 4.12 -0.09 0.04
CA ALA A 45 2.94 -0.66 0.66
C ALA A 45 3.01 -2.19 0.69
N ILE A 46 2.59 -2.77 1.80
CA ILE A 46 2.23 -4.19 1.84
C ILE A 46 0.71 -4.34 1.82
N THR A 47 0.23 -5.42 1.22
CA THR A 47 -1.19 -5.76 1.19
C THR A 47 -1.42 -7.04 1.96
N LEU A 48 -2.28 -6.98 2.95
CA LEU A 48 -2.59 -8.06 3.87
C LEU A 48 -4.07 -8.38 3.84
N ASN A 49 -4.42 -9.63 4.05
CA ASN A 49 -5.81 -10.07 4.19
C ASN A 49 -6.35 -9.93 5.62
N LYS A 50 -5.49 -9.54 6.57
CA LYS A 50 -5.85 -9.27 7.97
C LYS A 50 -5.02 -8.11 8.48
N VAL A 51 -5.64 -7.15 9.14
CA VAL A 51 -4.97 -6.00 9.76
C VAL A 51 -3.99 -6.47 10.83
N SER A 52 -2.78 -5.93 10.82
CA SER A 52 -1.76 -6.22 11.83
C SER A 52 -2.21 -5.72 13.22
N ASP A 53 -2.09 -6.58 14.22
CA ASP A 53 -2.58 -6.34 15.56
C ASP A 53 -1.51 -6.41 16.66
N SER A 54 -0.26 -6.64 16.27
CA SER A 54 0.84 -6.71 17.22
C SER A 54 2.05 -5.90 16.77
N GLU A 55 2.78 -5.34 17.72
CA GLU A 55 4.03 -4.64 17.46
C GLU A 55 5.09 -5.58 16.87
N LEU A 56 5.09 -6.84 17.28
CA LEU A 56 5.99 -7.85 16.73
C LEU A 56 5.75 -8.07 15.23
N GLN A 57 4.50 -8.21 14.82
CA GLN A 57 4.14 -8.38 13.41
C GLN A 57 4.52 -7.15 12.58
N LYS A 58 4.24 -5.96 13.09
CA LYS A 58 4.66 -4.70 12.48
C LYS A 58 6.18 -4.64 12.26
N GLN A 59 6.97 -4.97 13.29
CA GLN A 59 8.43 -5.00 13.19
C GLN A 59 8.91 -6.03 12.16
N GLN A 60 8.29 -7.20 12.09
CA GLN A 60 8.60 -8.22 11.08
C GLN A 60 8.38 -7.68 9.65
N PHE A 61 7.26 -6.98 9.40
CA PHE A 61 6.99 -6.42 8.09
C PHE A 61 7.94 -5.29 7.71
N VAL A 62 8.28 -4.42 8.67
CA VAL A 62 9.29 -3.38 8.43
C VAL A 62 10.65 -3.99 8.12
N GLN A 63 11.09 -5.00 8.88
CA GLN A 63 12.38 -5.66 8.67
C GLN A 63 12.43 -6.45 7.36
N SER A 64 11.34 -7.15 7.01
CA SER A 64 11.32 -8.03 5.84
C SER A 64 11.11 -7.27 4.53
N PHE A 65 10.31 -6.19 4.54
CA PHE A 65 9.87 -5.51 3.31
C PHE A 65 10.24 -4.02 3.28
N ASN A 66 10.75 -3.47 4.37
CA ASN A 66 10.96 -2.02 4.52
C ASN A 66 9.68 -1.24 4.12
N ALA A 67 8.52 -1.74 4.57
CA ALA A 67 7.21 -1.19 4.24
C ALA A 67 6.92 0.06 5.07
N ASP A 68 6.35 1.07 4.41
CA ASP A 68 5.91 2.32 5.02
C ASP A 68 4.45 2.26 5.46
N ILE A 69 3.61 1.57 4.67
CA ILE A 69 2.16 1.50 4.89
C ILE A 69 1.62 0.08 4.71
N GLU A 70 0.50 -0.17 5.38
CA GLU A 70 -0.28 -1.40 5.28
C GLU A 70 -1.62 -1.10 4.60
N THR A 71 -2.01 -1.97 3.67
CA THR A 71 -3.27 -1.88 2.92
C THR A 71 -3.96 -3.25 2.88
N MET A 72 -5.21 -3.30 2.48
CA MET A 72 -5.92 -4.56 2.28
C MET A 72 -6.20 -4.87 0.80
N GLU A 73 -6.23 -3.88 -0.08
CA GLU A 73 -6.60 -4.03 -1.50
C GLU A 73 -5.56 -3.49 -2.48
N GLY A 74 -4.51 -2.83 -1.98
CA GLY A 74 -3.58 -2.07 -2.83
C GLY A 74 -2.90 -2.91 -3.90
N ALA A 75 -2.43 -4.10 -3.57
CA ALA A 75 -1.76 -4.99 -4.51
C ALA A 75 -2.69 -5.49 -5.62
N ALA A 76 -3.97 -5.71 -5.33
CA ALA A 76 -4.94 -6.17 -6.33
C ALA A 76 -5.10 -5.14 -7.48
N LEU A 77 -5.22 -3.86 -7.13
CA LEU A 77 -5.28 -2.79 -8.13
C LEU A 77 -3.99 -2.73 -8.97
N HIS A 78 -2.82 -2.74 -8.32
CA HIS A 78 -1.54 -2.73 -9.03
C HIS A 78 -1.40 -3.92 -9.98
N TYR A 79 -1.73 -5.11 -9.50
CA TYR A 79 -1.64 -6.34 -10.30
C TYR A 79 -2.48 -6.24 -11.57
N VAL A 80 -3.77 -5.90 -11.44
CA VAL A 80 -4.68 -5.81 -12.58
C VAL A 80 -4.25 -4.72 -13.57
N CYS A 81 -3.92 -3.52 -13.08
CA CYS A 81 -3.52 -2.43 -13.97
C CYS A 81 -2.21 -2.74 -14.71
N LEU A 82 -1.25 -3.39 -14.06
CA LEU A 82 0.00 -3.81 -14.71
C LEU A 82 -0.25 -4.91 -15.75
N GLN A 83 -1.09 -5.90 -15.45
CA GLN A 83 -1.46 -6.96 -16.38
C GLN A 83 -2.15 -6.42 -17.63
N GLU A 84 -3.05 -5.46 -17.47
CA GLU A 84 -3.83 -4.85 -18.55
C GLU A 84 -3.10 -3.66 -19.20
N HIS A 85 -1.87 -3.34 -18.78
CA HIS A 85 -1.11 -2.19 -19.27
C HIS A 85 -1.87 -0.85 -19.16
N ILE A 86 -2.67 -0.70 -18.10
CA ILE A 86 -3.44 0.52 -17.83
C ILE A 86 -2.61 1.44 -16.94
N PRO A 87 -2.36 2.70 -17.32
CA PRO A 87 -1.77 3.70 -16.44
C PRO A 87 -2.65 3.91 -15.20
N PHE A 88 -2.05 3.97 -14.03
CA PHE A 88 -2.79 4.11 -12.79
C PHE A 88 -1.99 4.87 -11.73
N LEU A 89 -2.70 5.36 -10.73
CA LEU A 89 -2.14 5.98 -9.54
C LEU A 89 -2.93 5.54 -8.31
N GLN A 90 -2.24 5.21 -7.23
CA GLN A 90 -2.84 5.07 -5.90
C GLN A 90 -2.36 6.20 -5.00
N ILE A 91 -3.29 7.05 -4.56
CA ILE A 91 -3.06 8.05 -3.51
C ILE A 91 -3.78 7.59 -2.25
N ARG A 92 -3.11 7.72 -1.12
CA ARG A 92 -3.66 7.30 0.18
C ARG A 92 -3.39 8.35 1.22
N SER A 93 -4.36 8.58 2.09
CA SER A 93 -4.19 9.36 3.30
C SER A 93 -4.20 8.43 4.52
N ILE A 94 -3.36 8.71 5.49
CA ILE A 94 -3.13 7.86 6.65
C ILE A 94 -3.98 8.36 7.80
N SER A 95 -4.84 7.49 8.35
CA SER A 95 -5.71 7.81 9.48
C SER A 95 -5.13 7.44 10.84
N ASN A 96 -4.26 6.44 10.89
CA ASN A 96 -3.73 5.89 12.14
C ASN A 96 -2.43 5.12 11.93
N HIS A 97 -1.71 4.90 13.00
CA HIS A 97 -0.57 3.98 13.00
C HIS A 97 -1.04 2.52 13.02
N VAL A 98 -0.27 1.64 12.38
CA VAL A 98 -0.48 0.19 12.45
C VAL A 98 -0.41 -0.27 13.90
N GLY A 99 -1.36 -1.12 14.32
CA GLY A 99 -1.48 -1.60 15.69
C GLY A 99 -2.37 -0.76 16.60
N GLU A 100 -2.75 0.47 16.23
CA GLU A 100 -3.70 1.27 17.01
C GLU A 100 -5.13 0.72 16.85
N ARG A 101 -5.64 0.12 17.91
CA ARG A 101 -6.99 -0.49 17.94
C ARG A 101 -8.07 0.44 18.46
N ASP A 102 -7.69 1.47 19.18
CA ASP A 102 -8.62 2.48 19.67
C ASP A 102 -9.05 3.40 18.52
N LYS A 103 -10.24 3.13 17.97
CA LYS A 103 -10.79 3.90 16.85
C LYS A 103 -11.04 5.37 17.17
N THR A 104 -11.11 5.74 18.45
CA THR A 104 -11.27 7.16 18.85
C THR A 104 -10.00 7.98 18.57
N LYS A 105 -8.85 7.32 18.43
CA LYS A 105 -7.58 7.94 18.07
C LYS A 105 -7.35 8.02 16.55
N TRP A 106 -8.22 7.41 15.77
CA TRP A 106 -8.09 7.42 14.32
C TRP A 106 -8.55 8.76 13.76
N LYS A 107 -7.68 9.41 13.01
CA LYS A 107 -7.94 10.71 12.38
C LYS A 107 -8.64 10.57 11.03
N ILE A 108 -9.74 9.81 10.97
CA ILE A 108 -10.42 9.46 9.72
C ILE A 108 -10.93 10.71 9.00
N LYS A 109 -11.56 11.64 9.72
CA LYS A 109 -12.09 12.88 9.13
C LYS A 109 -10.98 13.71 8.50
N GLU A 110 -9.90 13.94 9.24
CA GLU A 110 -8.72 14.69 8.78
C GLU A 110 -8.07 14.00 7.57
N ALA A 111 -7.97 12.66 7.59
CA ALA A 111 -7.44 11.89 6.47
C ALA A 111 -8.29 12.03 5.21
N ILE A 112 -9.61 12.00 5.31
CA ILE A 112 -10.53 12.20 4.19
C ILE A 112 -10.42 13.62 3.63
N GLU A 113 -10.39 14.63 4.49
CA GLU A 113 -10.25 16.03 4.09
C GLU A 113 -8.93 16.27 3.33
N ASN A 114 -7.82 15.75 3.84
CA ASN A 114 -6.52 15.83 3.19
C ASN A 114 -6.51 15.11 1.85
N LEU A 115 -7.07 13.89 1.77
CA LEU A 115 -7.15 13.16 0.51
C LEU A 115 -7.94 13.91 -0.55
N ASN A 116 -9.09 14.46 -0.19
CA ASN A 116 -9.94 15.22 -1.11
C ASN A 116 -9.24 16.48 -1.61
N LYS A 117 -8.51 17.17 -0.74
CA LYS A 117 -7.73 18.35 -1.13
C LYS A 117 -6.67 18.00 -2.17
N GLU A 118 -5.87 16.97 -1.91
CA GLU A 118 -4.82 16.53 -2.84
C GLU A 118 -5.39 16.02 -4.17
N LEU A 119 -6.53 15.31 -4.14
CA LEU A 119 -7.20 14.87 -5.36
C LEU A 119 -7.72 16.05 -6.20
N GLN A 120 -8.23 17.11 -5.59
CA GLN A 120 -8.66 18.32 -6.31
C GLN A 120 -7.47 19.01 -6.98
N ILE A 121 -6.33 19.12 -6.31
CA ILE A 121 -5.11 19.67 -6.89
C ILE A 121 -4.68 18.84 -8.10
N LEU A 122 -4.58 17.52 -7.93
CA LEU A 122 -4.18 16.61 -8.99
C LEU A 122 -5.10 16.69 -10.21
N ILE A 123 -6.42 16.69 -10.01
CA ILE A 123 -7.39 16.78 -11.11
C ILE A 123 -7.23 18.11 -11.86
N ASN A 124 -7.04 19.22 -11.16
CA ASN A 124 -6.83 20.52 -11.78
C ASN A 124 -5.53 20.54 -12.61
N ASP A 125 -4.46 19.94 -12.11
CA ASP A 125 -3.17 19.87 -12.82
C ASP A 125 -3.24 18.98 -14.08
N LEU A 126 -4.06 17.92 -14.06
CA LEU A 126 -4.26 17.05 -15.22
C LEU A 126 -5.20 17.64 -16.29
N THR A 127 -6.01 18.63 -15.95
CA THR A 127 -6.99 19.25 -16.85
C THR A 127 -6.56 20.57 -17.45
N ASN A 128 -5.43 21.12 -17.01
CA ASN A 128 -4.81 22.34 -17.54
C ASN A 128 -3.61 22.03 -18.42
#